data_11b828638e700e417b0f0b215f0f5ccd
#
_entry.id   11b828638e700e417b0f0b215f0f5ccd
#
_cell.length_a   1.000
_cell.length_b   1.000
_cell.length_c   1.000
_cell.angle_alpha   90.00
_cell.angle_beta   90.00
_cell.angle_gamma   90.00
#
_symmetry.space_group_name_H-M   'P 1'
#
loop_
_entity.id
_entity.type
_entity.pdbx_description
1 polymer ?
#
loop_
_entity_poly.entity_id
_entity_poly.type
_entity_poly.pdbx_seq_one_letter_code
_entity_poly.pdbx_strand_id
1 'polypeptide(L)'
;MKILIFGLPGSGKTTLAKPLAELLGGVHLNADKVRTHYDDWDFTTEGRKRQALRMRYLADGMVMSGKIAVADFICPTEFARKEFDADYTVWMDTVKKSNCQNGPAAPGSTFEETDKTFEAPENVNNNKLVPSDPHPKNL
;
A
#
# COMPACT_ATOMS: atom_id res chain seq x y z
N MET A 1 -9.67 -6.55 10.29
CA MET A 1 -8.36 -6.99 9.73
C MET A 1 -7.90 -5.99 8.68
N LYS A 2 -6.66 -5.57 8.76
CA LYS A 2 -6.01 -4.74 7.74
C LYS A 2 -4.99 -5.58 6.98
N ILE A 3 -5.07 -5.54 5.65
CA ILE A 3 -4.11 -6.18 4.76
C ILE A 3 -3.45 -5.09 3.93
N LEU A 4 -2.13 -5.08 3.89
CA LEU A 4 -1.34 -4.15 3.08
C LEU A 4 -0.74 -4.89 1.89
N ILE A 5 -1.03 -4.41 0.69
CA ILE A 5 -0.37 -4.86 -0.52
C ILE A 5 0.48 -3.70 -1.02
N PHE A 6 1.79 -3.89 -1.03
CA PHE A 6 2.72 -2.82 -1.36
C PHE A 6 3.74 -3.28 -2.40
N GLY A 7 4.37 -2.33 -3.04
CA GLY A 7 5.36 -2.58 -4.07
C GLY A 7 5.50 -1.40 -5.00
N LEU A 8 6.45 -1.50 -5.92
CA LEU A 8 6.71 -0.46 -6.91
C LEU A 8 5.53 -0.25 -7.85
N PRO A 9 5.38 0.94 -8.44
CA PRO A 9 4.41 1.17 -9.49
C PRO A 9 4.54 0.12 -10.61
N GLY A 10 3.41 -0.41 -11.05
CA GLY A 10 3.37 -1.44 -12.08
C GLY A 10 3.62 -2.86 -11.60
N SER A 11 3.73 -3.08 -10.30
CA SER A 11 3.98 -4.42 -9.75
C SER A 11 2.74 -5.32 -9.69
N GLY A 12 1.56 -4.79 -9.99
CA GLY A 12 0.32 -5.57 -9.98
C GLY A 12 -0.46 -5.51 -8.67
N LYS A 13 -0.20 -4.52 -7.82
CA LYS A 13 -0.88 -4.36 -6.52
C LYS A 13 -2.40 -4.35 -6.65
N THR A 14 -2.92 -3.50 -7.51
CA THR A 14 -4.37 -3.37 -7.72
C THR A 14 -4.97 -4.64 -8.33
N THR A 15 -4.23 -5.28 -9.23
CA THR A 15 -4.65 -6.53 -9.85
C THR A 15 -4.84 -7.65 -8.83
N LEU A 16 -4.07 -7.66 -7.75
CA LEU A 16 -4.23 -8.59 -6.64
C LEU A 16 -5.26 -8.08 -5.62
N ALA A 17 -5.18 -6.80 -5.25
CA ALA A 17 -5.96 -6.25 -4.14
C ALA A 17 -7.47 -6.29 -4.40
N LYS A 18 -7.88 -5.94 -5.61
CA LYS A 18 -9.30 -5.88 -5.96
C LYS A 18 -10.01 -7.22 -5.84
N PRO A 19 -9.53 -8.29 -6.51
CA PRO A 19 -10.18 -9.60 -6.35
C PRO A 19 -10.02 -10.18 -4.95
N LEU A 20 -8.92 -9.88 -4.25
CA LEU A 20 -8.74 -10.33 -2.88
C LEU A 20 -9.78 -9.70 -1.94
N ALA A 21 -10.02 -8.41 -2.07
CA ALA A 21 -11.06 -7.74 -1.28
C ALA A 21 -12.44 -8.33 -1.56
N GLU A 22 -12.76 -8.59 -2.82
CA GLU A 22 -14.03 -9.23 -3.21
C GLU A 22 -14.16 -10.63 -2.59
N LEU A 23 -13.10 -11.43 -2.67
CA LEU A 23 -13.08 -12.78 -2.12
C LEU A 23 -13.31 -12.79 -0.60
N LEU A 24 -12.74 -11.82 0.11
CA LEU A 24 -12.84 -11.72 1.55
C LEU A 24 -14.09 -10.98 2.03
N GLY A 25 -14.90 -10.46 1.12
CA GLY A 25 -16.02 -9.61 1.47
C GLY A 25 -15.59 -8.30 2.14
N GLY A 26 -14.39 -7.84 1.79
CA GLY A 26 -13.79 -6.63 2.36
C GLY A 26 -13.91 -5.41 1.47
N VAL A 27 -13.19 -4.36 1.84
CA VAL A 27 -13.15 -3.10 1.11
C VAL A 27 -11.77 -2.90 0.52
N HIS A 28 -11.70 -2.62 -0.77
CA HIS A 28 -10.47 -2.28 -1.46
C HIS A 28 -10.19 -0.79 -1.29
N LEU A 29 -9.09 -0.47 -0.63
CA LEU A 29 -8.62 0.89 -0.43
C LEU A 29 -7.43 1.15 -1.34
N ASN A 30 -7.67 1.82 -2.47
CA ASN A 30 -6.66 2.13 -3.46
C ASN A 30 -6.11 3.54 -3.24
N ALA A 31 -4.80 3.68 -3.18
CA ALA A 31 -4.15 4.94 -2.88
C ALA A 31 -4.39 6.01 -3.95
N ASP A 32 -4.44 5.63 -5.22
CA ASP A 32 -4.68 6.59 -6.29
C ASP A 32 -6.10 7.17 -6.22
N LYS A 33 -7.08 6.34 -5.88
CA LYS A 33 -8.45 6.82 -5.64
C LYS A 33 -8.52 7.76 -4.44
N VAL A 34 -7.76 7.46 -3.39
CA VAL A 34 -7.68 8.32 -2.21
C VAL A 34 -7.06 9.68 -2.59
N ARG A 35 -5.98 9.68 -3.36
CA ARG A 35 -5.37 10.93 -3.84
C ARG A 35 -6.34 11.74 -4.69
N THR A 36 -7.07 11.09 -5.56
CA THR A 36 -8.09 11.75 -6.38
C THR A 36 -9.18 12.38 -5.52
N HIS A 37 -9.66 11.65 -4.53
CA HIS A 37 -10.71 12.13 -3.64
C HIS A 37 -10.29 13.37 -2.84
N TYR A 38 -9.05 13.40 -2.36
CA TYR A 38 -8.50 14.51 -1.58
C TYR A 38 -7.84 15.58 -2.46
N ASP A 39 -7.77 15.36 -3.77
CA ASP A 39 -7.07 16.26 -4.71
C ASP A 39 -5.64 16.55 -4.22
N ASP A 40 -4.92 15.52 -3.82
CA ASP A 40 -3.59 15.63 -3.22
C ASP A 40 -2.62 14.69 -3.93
N TRP A 41 -1.94 15.22 -4.91
CA TRP A 41 -0.94 14.52 -5.71
C TRP A 41 0.49 14.97 -5.35
N ASP A 42 0.68 15.38 -4.11
CA ASP A 42 1.98 15.78 -3.59
C ASP A 42 2.81 14.54 -3.26
N PHE A 43 3.87 14.32 -4.02
CA PHE A 43 4.79 13.20 -3.83
C PHE A 43 6.10 13.60 -3.12
N THR A 44 6.15 14.80 -2.54
CA THR A 44 7.23 15.17 -1.63
C THR A 44 7.20 14.27 -0.40
N THR A 45 8.28 14.30 0.39
CA THR A 45 8.34 13.54 1.64
C THR A 45 7.14 13.84 2.54
N GLU A 46 6.77 15.10 2.68
CA GLU A 46 5.62 15.49 3.50
C GLU A 46 4.29 15.00 2.90
N GLY A 47 4.13 15.10 1.59
CA GLY A 47 2.94 14.60 0.91
C GLY A 47 2.79 13.09 1.02
N ARG A 48 3.89 12.36 0.93
CA ARG A 48 3.90 10.90 1.10
C ARG A 48 3.53 10.48 2.52
N LYS A 49 4.03 11.20 3.53
CA LYS A 49 3.65 10.97 4.94
C LYS A 49 2.18 11.22 5.16
N ARG A 50 1.67 12.32 4.62
CA ARG A 50 0.26 12.69 4.72
C ARG A 50 -0.63 11.61 4.10
N GLN A 51 -0.25 11.09 2.94
CA GLN A 51 -0.96 10.03 2.26
C GLN A 51 -0.96 8.72 3.08
N ALA A 52 0.19 8.37 3.66
CA ALA A 52 0.30 7.16 4.48
C ALA A 52 -0.61 7.23 5.70
N LEU A 53 -0.69 8.38 6.36
CA LEU A 53 -1.60 8.60 7.48
C LEU A 53 -3.06 8.51 7.06
N ARG A 54 -3.42 9.08 5.91
CA ARG A 54 -4.77 8.95 5.36
C ARG A 54 -5.15 7.50 5.12
N MET A 55 -4.25 6.75 4.50
CA MET A 55 -4.47 5.32 4.24
C MET A 55 -4.69 4.57 5.54
N ARG A 56 -3.90 4.86 6.56
CA ARG A 56 -4.06 4.25 7.88
C ARG A 56 -5.41 4.58 8.50
N TYR A 57 -5.77 5.86 8.55
CA TYR A 57 -7.03 6.27 9.20
C TYR A 57 -8.25 5.70 8.47
N LEU A 58 -8.23 5.69 7.15
CA LEU A 58 -9.32 5.11 6.37
C LEU A 58 -9.43 3.60 6.61
N ALA A 59 -8.31 2.89 6.60
CA ALA A 59 -8.30 1.45 6.87
C ALA A 59 -8.75 1.14 8.30
N ASP A 60 -8.29 1.90 9.28
CA ASP A 60 -8.71 1.73 10.66
C ASP A 60 -10.22 1.95 10.82
N GLY A 61 -10.77 2.95 10.15
CA GLY A 61 -12.21 3.20 10.13
C GLY A 61 -13.01 2.04 9.55
N MET A 62 -12.52 1.43 8.49
CA MET A 62 -13.13 0.23 7.90
C MET A 62 -13.13 -0.93 8.89
N VAL A 63 -12.01 -1.16 9.56
CA VAL A 63 -11.89 -2.24 10.56
C VAL A 63 -12.80 -1.97 11.74
N MET A 64 -12.86 -0.74 12.21
CA MET A 64 -13.76 -0.36 13.31
C MET A 64 -15.22 -0.59 12.96
N SER A 65 -15.60 -0.50 11.69
CA SER A 65 -16.96 -0.78 11.23
C SER A 65 -17.20 -2.26 10.93
N GLY A 66 -16.26 -3.13 11.26
CA GLY A 66 -16.41 -4.57 11.08
C GLY A 66 -16.01 -5.08 9.70
N LYS A 67 -15.32 -4.27 8.89
CA LYS A 67 -14.91 -4.64 7.54
C LYS A 67 -13.45 -5.08 7.52
N ILE A 68 -13.11 -5.88 6.52
CA ILE A 68 -11.72 -6.19 6.19
C ILE A 68 -11.24 -5.11 5.22
N ALA A 69 -10.15 -4.43 5.56
CA ALA A 69 -9.54 -3.43 4.69
C ALA A 69 -8.39 -4.05 3.91
N VAL A 70 -8.44 -3.96 2.59
CA VAL A 70 -7.35 -4.38 1.70
C VAL A 70 -6.80 -3.12 1.04
N ALA A 71 -5.68 -2.63 1.56
CA ALA A 71 -5.05 -1.40 1.09
C ALA A 71 -3.95 -1.73 0.09
N ASP A 72 -3.90 -0.99 -1.02
CA ASP A 72 -2.80 -1.09 -1.97
C ASP A 72 -2.19 0.29 -2.21
N PHE A 73 -0.91 0.40 -1.95
CA PHE A 73 -0.11 1.58 -2.26
C PHE A 73 1.38 1.23 -2.27
N ILE A 74 2.20 2.15 -2.75
CA ILE A 74 3.63 1.89 -2.87
C ILE A 74 4.26 1.57 -1.52
N CYS A 75 3.94 2.36 -0.51
CA CYS A 75 4.42 2.22 0.86
C CYS A 75 5.92 1.91 0.90
N PRO A 76 6.76 2.85 0.43
CA PRO A 76 8.12 2.53 0.02
C PRO A 76 9.10 2.30 1.17
N THR A 77 8.76 2.73 2.39
CA THR A 77 9.67 2.64 3.52
C THR A 77 9.16 1.72 4.60
N GLU A 78 10.08 1.13 5.34
CA GLU A 78 9.72 0.32 6.50
C GLU A 78 8.98 1.13 7.54
N PHE A 79 9.35 2.39 7.73
CA PHE A 79 8.65 3.30 8.63
C PHE A 79 7.19 3.46 8.24
N ALA A 80 6.90 3.68 6.97
CA ALA A 80 5.52 3.83 6.49
C ALA A 80 4.71 2.54 6.68
N ARG A 81 5.34 1.39 6.47
CA ARG A 81 4.68 0.08 6.68
C ARG A 81 4.35 -0.14 8.14
N LYS A 82 5.26 0.20 9.05
CA LYS A 82 5.00 0.13 10.50
C LYS A 82 3.91 1.10 10.94
N GLU A 83 3.91 2.31 10.38
CA GLU A 83 2.87 3.30 10.67
C GLU A 83 1.48 2.84 10.21
N PHE A 84 1.41 2.16 9.08
CA PHE A 84 0.14 1.59 8.60
C PHE A 84 -0.35 0.48 9.54
N ASP A 85 0.54 -0.30 10.10
CA ASP A 85 0.26 -1.34 11.09
C ASP A 85 -0.76 -2.37 10.61
N ALA A 86 -0.46 -3.00 9.48
CA ALA A 86 -1.30 -4.05 8.92
C ALA A 86 -1.18 -5.35 9.71
N ASP A 87 -2.27 -6.11 9.74
CA ASP A 87 -2.24 -7.47 10.29
C ASP A 87 -1.44 -8.41 9.38
N TYR A 88 -1.56 -8.21 8.06
CA TYR A 88 -0.80 -8.96 7.05
C TYR A 88 -0.29 -8.03 5.97
N THR A 89 0.92 -8.32 5.50
CA THR A 89 1.57 -7.55 4.44
C THR A 89 1.94 -8.47 3.28
N VAL A 90 1.65 -8.03 2.07
CA VAL A 90 2.05 -8.71 0.84
C VAL A 90 2.95 -7.78 0.05
N TRP A 91 4.17 -8.21 -0.19
CA TRP A 91 5.10 -7.48 -1.06
C TRP A 91 4.99 -8.00 -2.48
N MET A 92 4.60 -7.11 -3.39
CA MET A 92 4.55 -7.42 -4.82
C MET A 92 5.92 -7.19 -5.43
N ASP A 93 6.79 -8.18 -5.35
CA ASP A 93 8.16 -8.14 -5.88
C ASP A 93 8.19 -8.71 -7.30
N THR A 94 7.36 -8.13 -8.17
CA THR A 94 7.21 -8.60 -9.55
C THR A 94 8.02 -7.79 -10.55
N VAL A 95 8.46 -6.59 -10.17
CA VAL A 95 9.26 -5.70 -11.02
C VAL A 95 10.44 -5.16 -10.23
N LYS A 96 11.56 -4.89 -10.91
CA LYS A 96 12.76 -4.31 -10.29
C LYS A 96 12.80 -2.79 -10.38
N LYS A 97 11.99 -2.22 -11.25
CA LYS A 97 11.86 -0.77 -11.44
C LYS A 97 10.39 -0.42 -11.56
N SER A 98 10.06 0.78 -11.16
CA SER A 98 8.73 1.32 -11.37
C SER A 98 8.34 1.23 -12.85
N ASN A 99 7.14 0.75 -13.09
CA ASN A 99 6.58 0.60 -14.41
C ASN A 99 5.12 1.02 -14.38
N CYS A 100 4.74 1.95 -15.24
CA CYS A 100 3.35 2.37 -15.35
C CYS A 100 3.05 2.69 -16.80
N GLN A 101 2.11 1.96 -17.38
CA GLN A 101 1.73 2.13 -18.78
C GLN A 101 1.06 3.48 -19.05
N ASN A 102 0.52 4.10 -18.03
CA ASN A 102 -0.20 5.38 -18.14
C ASN A 102 0.68 6.60 -17.83
N GLY A 103 1.98 6.38 -17.69
CA GLY A 103 2.95 7.44 -17.44
C GLY A 103 2.94 7.97 -16.00
N PRO A 104 3.88 8.88 -15.68
CA PRO A 104 3.93 9.50 -14.37
C PRO A 104 2.74 10.41 -14.17
N ALA A 105 2.09 10.24 -13.05
CA ALA A 105 0.82 10.87 -12.83
C ALA A 105 0.91 12.33 -12.38
N ALA A 106 2.05 12.80 -11.82
CA ALA A 106 2.06 14.12 -11.23
C ALA A 106 3.46 14.75 -11.15
N PRO A 107 3.54 16.09 -11.14
CA PRO A 107 4.79 16.81 -10.92
C PRO A 107 5.43 16.39 -9.58
N GLY A 108 6.74 16.16 -9.58
CA GLY A 108 7.49 15.71 -8.40
C GLY A 108 7.47 14.20 -8.17
N SER A 109 6.64 13.49 -8.92
CA SER A 109 6.57 12.03 -8.91
C SER A 109 7.43 11.50 -10.05
N THR A 110 8.68 11.20 -9.79
CA THR A 110 9.49 10.47 -10.76
C THR A 110 9.60 9.02 -10.30
N PHE A 111 9.52 8.09 -11.24
CA PHE A 111 9.75 6.68 -10.95
C PHE A 111 11.16 6.46 -10.41
N GLU A 112 12.12 7.25 -10.88
CA GLU A 112 13.50 7.18 -10.41
C GLU A 112 13.61 7.51 -8.92
N GLU A 113 12.95 8.56 -8.45
CA GLU A 113 12.93 8.89 -7.03
C GLU A 113 12.21 7.84 -6.20
N THR A 114 11.12 7.30 -6.71
CA THR A 114 10.39 6.21 -6.05
C THR A 114 11.29 4.97 -5.93
N ASP A 115 11.98 4.62 -6.99
CA ASP A 115 12.88 3.45 -6.99
C ASP A 115 14.03 3.61 -5.99
N LYS A 116 14.58 4.83 -5.86
CA LYS A 116 15.64 5.12 -4.89
C LYS A 116 15.14 5.12 -3.44
N THR A 117 13.91 5.52 -3.22
CA THR A 117 13.33 5.61 -1.88
C THR A 117 12.83 4.25 -1.38
N PHE A 118 12.51 3.34 -2.29
CA PHE A 118 11.92 2.07 -1.94
C PHE A 118 12.90 1.18 -1.17
N GLU A 119 12.50 0.84 0.05
CA GLU A 119 13.24 -0.08 0.90
C GLU A 119 12.63 -1.47 0.78
N ALA A 120 13.38 -2.41 0.19
CA ALA A 120 12.95 -3.80 0.11
C ALA A 120 12.84 -4.39 1.51
N PRO A 121 11.77 -5.14 1.82
CA PRO A 121 11.64 -5.78 3.11
C PRO A 121 12.76 -6.81 3.33
N GLU A 122 13.29 -6.85 4.54
CA GLU A 122 14.22 -7.90 4.95
C GLU A 122 13.45 -9.19 5.30
N ASN A 123 14.07 -10.34 5.07
CA ASN A 123 13.54 -11.65 5.46
C ASN A 123 12.18 -12.01 4.84
N VAL A 124 11.86 -11.46 3.69
CA VAL A 124 10.62 -11.74 2.97
C VAL A 124 10.93 -12.58 1.74
N ASN A 125 10.22 -13.68 1.58
CA ASN A 125 10.23 -14.42 0.32
C ASN A 125 9.25 -13.77 -0.66
N ASN A 126 9.63 -13.75 -1.92
CA ASN A 126 8.89 -13.09 -2.98
C ASN A 126 7.40 -13.42 -2.96
N ASN A 127 6.58 -12.40 -2.95
CA ASN A 127 5.12 -12.47 -3.02
C ASN A 127 4.43 -13.30 -1.93
N LYS A 128 5.13 -13.61 -0.86
CA LYS A 128 4.51 -14.31 0.26
C LYS A 128 3.83 -13.35 1.21
N LEU A 129 2.72 -13.79 1.75
CA LEU A 129 2.04 -13.09 2.84
C LEU A 129 2.93 -13.16 4.09
N VAL A 130 3.21 -12.00 4.66
CA VAL A 130 4.03 -11.90 5.88
C VAL A 130 3.17 -11.31 6.98
N PRO A 131 2.94 -12.03 8.08
CA PRO A 131 2.24 -11.45 9.23
C PRO A 131 2.99 -10.25 9.77
N SER A 132 2.30 -9.14 10.01
CA SER A 132 2.89 -7.95 10.59
C SER A 132 3.13 -8.09 12.09
N ASP A 133 2.39 -8.99 12.73
CA ASP A 133 2.48 -9.33 14.15
C ASP A 133 2.31 -10.85 14.25
N PRO A 134 3.23 -11.57 14.95
CA PRO A 134 3.07 -13.02 15.18
C PRO A 134 1.79 -13.37 15.93
N HIS A 135 1.15 -12.40 16.57
CA HIS A 135 -0.14 -12.57 17.24
C HIS A 135 -1.11 -11.55 16.67
N PRO A 136 -1.83 -11.88 15.57
CA PRO A 136 -2.80 -10.96 14.97
C PRO A 136 -3.80 -10.46 16.00
N LYS A 137 -4.02 -9.15 16.01
CA LYS A 137 -4.77 -8.47 17.06
C LYS A 137 -6.28 -8.75 17.06
N ASN A 138 -6.82 -9.43 16.07
CA ASN A 138 -8.27 -9.56 15.85
C ASN A 138 -8.70 -11.01 15.67
N LEU A 139 -8.11 -11.87 16.42
CA LEU A 139 -8.57 -13.25 16.52
C LEU A 139 -9.57 -13.41 17.64
#